data_15337a87c87efe9456f8dd62ff4166fd
#
_entry.id   15337a87c87efe9456f8dd62ff4166fd
#
_cell.length_a   1.000
_cell.length_b   1.000
_cell.length_c   1.000
_cell.angle_alpha   90.00
_cell.angle_beta   90.00
_cell.angle_gamma   90.00
#
_symmetry.space_group_name_H-M   'P 1'
#
loop_
_entity.id
_entity.type
_entity.pdbx_description
1 polymer ?
#
loop_
_entity_poly.entity_id
_entity_poly.type
_entity_poly.pdbx_seq_one_letter_code
_entity_poly.pdbx_strand_id
1 'polypeptide(L)'
;ASCLVGSEMCIRDRYKSFVGKTVTIPIVGRKIKIIKDNYADPEQGTGALKITPAHDFNDYDVGQRNKLEIINVFTEEGKINENAPKDYVGLDRFDARKKILNELKEKDYFVKEENIKNKVPYGDRSNSVIEPFLTEQWFVDAKKLAVKAKKIVKTKKTNFFPNNWSKTYFQWMNNIEPWCI
;
A
#
# COMPACT_ATOMS: atom_id res chain seq x y z
N ALA A 1 -1.96 -1.75 -11.43
CA ALA A 1 -0.70 -2.29 -10.88
C ALA A 1 0.50 -1.52 -11.42
N SER A 2 1.45 -1.14 -10.57
CA SER A 2 2.68 -0.46 -11.01
C SER A 2 3.88 -1.40 -11.13
N CYS A 3 3.84 -2.58 -10.53
CA CYS A 3 4.84 -3.62 -10.76
C CYS A 3 4.33 -5.00 -10.33
N LEU A 4 5.09 -6.02 -10.67
CA LEU A 4 4.90 -7.39 -10.25
C LEU A 4 6.09 -7.78 -9.38
N VAL A 5 5.83 -8.35 -8.21
CA VAL A 5 6.85 -8.66 -7.20
C VAL A 5 6.94 -10.16 -7.00
N GLY A 6 8.15 -10.68 -6.92
CA GLY A 6 8.42 -12.04 -6.47
C GLY A 6 9.35 -12.03 -5.27
N SER A 7 9.19 -12.98 -4.34
CA SER A 7 10.09 -13.14 -3.20
C SER A 7 11.48 -13.62 -3.62
N GLU A 8 12.48 -13.44 -2.74
CA GLU A 8 13.84 -13.94 -3.02
C GLU A 8 13.88 -15.45 -3.30
N MET A 9 13.08 -16.21 -2.61
CA MET A 9 13.03 -17.66 -2.76
C MET A 9 12.35 -18.09 -4.06
N CYS A 10 11.22 -17.44 -4.46
CA CYS A 10 10.59 -17.66 -5.76
C CYS A 10 11.44 -17.18 -6.93
N ILE A 11 12.19 -16.09 -6.73
CA ILE A 11 13.06 -15.54 -7.76
C ILE A 11 14.24 -16.46 -8.06
N ARG A 12 14.73 -17.21 -7.07
CA ARG A 12 15.87 -18.12 -7.30
C ARG A 12 15.55 -19.16 -8.38
N ASP A 13 14.36 -19.74 -8.36
CA ASP A 13 14.05 -20.90 -9.20
C ASP A 13 13.04 -20.61 -10.31
N ARG A 14 12.00 -19.83 -10.03
CA ARG A 14 10.86 -19.67 -10.94
C ARG A 14 10.86 -18.34 -11.72
N TYR A 15 11.19 -17.22 -11.09
CA TYR A 15 11.05 -15.87 -11.66
C TYR A 15 12.36 -15.12 -11.89
N LYS A 16 13.51 -15.72 -11.56
CA LYS A 16 14.83 -15.06 -11.69
C LYS A 16 15.09 -14.48 -13.08
N SER A 17 14.71 -15.19 -14.12
CA SER A 17 14.89 -14.77 -15.52
C SER A 17 13.94 -13.63 -15.95
N PHE A 18 12.94 -13.31 -15.14
CA PHE A 18 11.94 -12.26 -15.41
C PHE A 18 12.23 -10.96 -14.67
N VAL A 19 13.02 -10.98 -13.60
CA VAL A 19 13.37 -9.76 -12.84
C VAL A 19 14.02 -8.73 -13.74
N GLY A 20 13.54 -7.49 -13.66
CA GLY A 20 13.97 -6.38 -14.50
C GLY A 20 13.28 -6.30 -15.87
N LYS A 21 12.58 -7.35 -16.29
CA LYS A 21 11.73 -7.32 -17.49
C LYS A 21 10.42 -6.58 -17.22
N THR A 22 9.68 -6.31 -18.28
CA THR A 22 8.36 -5.69 -18.22
C THR A 22 7.28 -6.66 -18.67
N VAL A 23 6.10 -6.54 -18.06
CA VAL A 23 4.87 -7.19 -18.52
C VAL A 23 3.82 -6.14 -18.81
N THR A 24 2.85 -6.48 -19.64
CA THR A 24 1.76 -5.59 -20.02
C THR A 24 0.50 -5.98 -19.25
N ILE A 25 -0.11 -5.00 -18.57
CA ILE A 25 -1.41 -5.21 -17.89
C ILE A 25 -2.50 -5.33 -18.96
N PRO A 26 -3.32 -6.39 -18.92
CA PRO A 26 -4.49 -6.51 -19.80
C PRO A 26 -5.41 -5.29 -19.69
N ILE A 27 -6.21 -5.02 -20.71
CA ILE A 27 -7.19 -3.91 -20.79
C ILE A 27 -6.52 -2.53 -20.86
N VAL A 28 -5.64 -2.21 -19.91
CA VAL A 28 -4.97 -0.91 -19.80
C VAL A 28 -3.80 -0.76 -20.79
N GLY A 29 -3.15 -1.85 -21.16
CA GLY A 29 -1.98 -1.84 -22.02
C GLY A 29 -0.71 -1.25 -21.38
N ARG A 30 -0.74 -0.92 -20.09
CA ARG A 30 0.39 -0.36 -19.36
C ARG A 30 1.49 -1.39 -19.16
N LYS A 31 2.74 -0.99 -19.42
CA LYS A 31 3.92 -1.80 -19.11
C LYS A 31 4.35 -1.57 -17.67
N ILE A 32 4.52 -2.65 -16.93
CA ILE A 32 4.99 -2.62 -15.53
C ILE A 32 6.25 -3.47 -15.38
N LYS A 33 7.14 -3.09 -14.47
CA LYS A 33 8.37 -3.84 -14.20
C LYS A 33 8.11 -5.01 -13.27
N ILE A 34 8.88 -6.08 -13.49
CA ILE A 34 8.99 -7.18 -12.52
C ILE A 34 10.16 -6.86 -11.61
N ILE A 35 9.89 -6.70 -10.32
CA ILE A 35 10.89 -6.41 -9.28
C ILE A 35 11.01 -7.58 -8.31
N LYS A 36 12.08 -7.58 -7.52
CA LYS A 36 12.34 -8.50 -6.43
C LYS A 36 12.09 -7.78 -5.12
N ASP A 37 11.24 -8.33 -4.26
CA ASP A 37 10.99 -7.81 -2.93
C ASP A 37 10.58 -8.93 -1.97
N ASN A 38 10.99 -8.83 -0.70
CA ASN A 38 10.69 -9.82 0.34
C ASN A 38 9.22 -9.80 0.81
N TYR A 39 8.45 -8.83 0.36
CA TYR A 39 7.03 -8.72 0.68
C TYR A 39 6.19 -9.85 0.06
N ALA A 40 6.60 -10.37 -1.11
CA ALA A 40 5.89 -11.48 -1.75
C ALA A 40 6.20 -12.81 -1.04
N ASP A 41 5.15 -13.49 -0.57
CA ASP A 41 5.26 -14.81 0.04
C ASP A 41 5.28 -15.89 -1.05
N PRO A 42 6.36 -16.70 -1.16
CA PRO A 42 6.46 -17.76 -2.16
C PRO A 42 5.47 -18.90 -1.96
N GLU A 43 4.96 -19.08 -0.74
CA GLU A 43 4.01 -20.13 -0.39
C GLU A 43 2.55 -19.73 -0.74
N GLN A 44 2.32 -18.44 -1.05
CA GLN A 44 0.99 -17.95 -1.40
C GLN A 44 0.77 -17.91 -2.92
N GLY A 45 -0.20 -18.67 -3.40
CA GLY A 45 -0.61 -18.68 -4.81
C GLY A 45 0.54 -19.04 -5.76
N THR A 46 0.87 -18.12 -6.66
CA THR A 46 1.99 -18.28 -7.60
C THR A 46 3.32 -17.79 -7.05
N GLY A 47 3.35 -17.12 -5.91
CA GLY A 47 4.51 -16.41 -5.37
C GLY A 47 4.80 -15.09 -6.08
N ALA A 48 3.98 -14.67 -7.03
CA ALA A 48 4.04 -13.38 -7.68
C ALA A 48 2.86 -12.50 -7.23
N LEU A 49 3.14 -11.26 -6.83
CA LEU A 49 2.18 -10.33 -6.29
C LEU A 49 2.12 -9.06 -7.13
N LYS A 50 0.92 -8.57 -7.39
CA LYS A 50 0.68 -7.26 -7.99
C LYS A 50 0.83 -6.18 -6.92
N ILE A 51 1.52 -5.08 -7.23
CA ILE A 51 1.70 -3.93 -6.34
C ILE A 51 0.98 -2.70 -6.89
N THR A 52 0.16 -2.07 -6.05
CA THR A 52 -0.59 -0.83 -6.34
C THR A 52 -0.35 0.20 -5.24
N PRO A 53 0.75 0.96 -5.28
CA PRO A 53 1.18 1.81 -4.17
C PRO A 53 0.19 2.91 -3.75
N ALA A 54 -0.71 3.33 -4.64
CA ALA A 54 -1.68 4.37 -4.33
C ALA A 54 -2.89 3.88 -3.49
N HIS A 55 -3.12 2.55 -3.42
CA HIS A 55 -4.39 2.00 -2.92
C HIS A 55 -4.24 0.90 -1.87
N ASP A 56 -3.02 0.68 -1.38
CA ASP A 56 -2.73 -0.25 -0.28
C ASP A 56 -1.52 0.23 0.51
N PHE A 57 -1.58 0.18 1.84
CA PHE A 57 -0.52 0.67 2.71
C PHE A 57 0.78 -0.12 2.58
N ASN A 58 0.68 -1.45 2.49
CA ASN A 58 1.84 -2.31 2.35
C ASN A 58 2.47 -2.14 0.96
N ASP A 59 1.63 -2.04 -0.07
CA ASP A 59 2.07 -1.76 -1.44
C ASP A 59 2.73 -0.38 -1.54
N TYR A 60 2.28 0.61 -0.76
CA TYR A 60 2.92 1.92 -0.68
C TYR A 60 4.36 1.82 -0.18
N ASP A 61 4.60 1.05 0.89
CA ASP A 61 5.94 0.84 1.43
C ASP A 61 6.86 0.14 0.42
N VAL A 62 6.34 -0.88 -0.30
CA VAL A 62 7.06 -1.52 -1.42
C VAL A 62 7.36 -0.51 -2.51
N GLY A 63 6.38 0.33 -2.86
CA GLY A 63 6.50 1.39 -3.84
C GLY A 63 7.61 2.38 -3.51
N GLN A 64 7.65 2.85 -2.26
CA GLN A 64 8.64 3.81 -1.78
C GLN A 64 10.07 3.25 -1.86
N ARG A 65 10.32 2.05 -1.30
CA ARG A 65 11.68 1.48 -1.28
C ARG A 65 12.18 1.05 -2.66
N ASN A 66 11.27 0.73 -3.59
CA ASN A 66 11.61 0.36 -4.97
C ASN A 66 11.45 1.52 -5.96
N LYS A 67 11.08 2.73 -5.50
CA LYS A 67 10.86 3.93 -6.34
C LYS A 67 9.90 3.69 -7.48
N LEU A 68 8.79 3.02 -7.19
CA LEU A 68 7.74 2.75 -8.16
C LEU A 68 6.87 3.98 -8.39
N GLU A 69 6.27 4.06 -9.56
CA GLU A 69 5.28 5.08 -9.87
C GLU A 69 4.02 4.87 -9.01
N ILE A 70 3.53 5.95 -8.42
CA ILE A 70 2.31 5.97 -7.60
C ILE A 70 1.18 6.54 -8.46
N ILE A 71 0.25 5.69 -8.84
CA ILE A 71 -0.85 6.05 -9.73
C ILE A 71 -2.16 5.91 -8.97
N ASN A 72 -2.75 7.04 -8.61
CA ASN A 72 -4.09 7.07 -8.04
C ASN A 72 -5.13 6.97 -9.17
N VAL A 73 -6.07 6.04 -9.07
CA VAL A 73 -7.14 5.83 -10.05
C VAL A 73 -8.52 6.23 -9.55
N PHE A 74 -8.61 6.82 -8.34
CA PHE A 74 -9.87 7.27 -7.76
C PHE A 74 -9.96 8.79 -7.66
N THR A 75 -11.18 9.31 -7.70
CA THR A 75 -11.53 10.64 -7.21
C THR A 75 -11.81 10.59 -5.70
N GLU A 76 -11.99 11.74 -5.06
CA GLU A 76 -12.37 11.82 -3.64
C GLU A 76 -13.73 11.16 -3.36
N GLU A 77 -14.63 11.10 -4.34
CA GLU A 77 -15.92 10.42 -4.23
C GLU A 77 -15.85 8.92 -4.51
N GLY A 78 -14.65 8.36 -4.72
CA GLY A 78 -14.45 6.93 -4.98
C GLY A 78 -14.89 6.49 -6.39
N LYS A 79 -14.95 7.40 -7.34
CA LYS A 79 -15.15 7.12 -8.77
C LYS A 79 -13.80 6.95 -9.47
N ILE A 80 -13.82 6.30 -10.61
CA ILE A 80 -12.63 6.12 -11.44
C ILE A 80 -12.26 7.46 -12.10
N ASN A 81 -10.98 7.85 -12.01
CA ASN A 81 -10.47 9.10 -12.59
C ASN A 81 -9.81 8.88 -13.98
N GLU A 82 -9.27 9.96 -14.55
CA GLU A 82 -8.66 9.99 -15.89
C GLU A 82 -7.37 9.18 -16.05
N ASN A 83 -6.77 8.66 -14.96
CA ASN A 83 -5.62 7.75 -15.01
C ASN A 83 -5.99 6.33 -15.47
N ALA A 84 -7.29 6.04 -15.53
CA ALA A 84 -7.83 4.81 -16.07
C ALA A 84 -8.19 4.95 -17.58
N PRO A 85 -8.45 3.85 -18.30
CA PRO A 85 -8.97 3.91 -19.66
C PRO A 85 -10.28 4.68 -19.73
N LYS A 86 -10.49 5.45 -20.83
CA LYS A 86 -11.65 6.35 -21.02
C LYS A 86 -13.00 5.71 -20.71
N ASP A 87 -13.16 4.44 -21.06
CA ASP A 87 -14.42 3.70 -20.88
C ASP A 87 -14.74 3.39 -19.41
N TYR A 88 -13.81 3.67 -18.50
CA TYR A 88 -13.95 3.47 -17.05
C TYR A 88 -14.10 4.78 -16.29
N VAL A 89 -13.68 5.90 -16.87
CA VAL A 89 -13.71 7.21 -16.21
C VAL A 89 -15.12 7.59 -15.79
N GLY A 90 -15.27 8.01 -14.52
CA GLY A 90 -16.54 8.41 -13.92
C GLY A 90 -17.41 7.26 -13.39
N LEU A 91 -17.04 6.00 -13.65
CA LEU A 91 -17.74 4.84 -13.07
C LEU A 91 -17.51 4.76 -11.55
N ASP A 92 -18.54 4.30 -10.83
CA ASP A 92 -18.37 3.85 -9.46
C ASP A 92 -17.39 2.67 -9.41
N ARG A 93 -16.59 2.58 -8.34
CA ARG A 93 -15.56 1.55 -8.20
C ARG A 93 -16.10 0.12 -8.25
N PHE A 94 -17.33 -0.12 -7.75
CA PHE A 94 -17.95 -1.44 -7.78
C PHE A 94 -18.46 -1.81 -9.18
N ASP A 95 -18.97 -0.82 -9.93
CA ASP A 95 -19.40 -1.03 -11.31
C ASP A 95 -18.20 -1.20 -12.23
N ALA A 96 -17.11 -0.45 -12.01
CA ALA A 96 -15.84 -0.64 -12.70
C ALA A 96 -15.29 -2.05 -12.48
N ARG A 97 -15.38 -2.59 -11.24
CA ARG A 97 -14.97 -3.97 -10.92
C ARG A 97 -15.76 -5.00 -11.73
N LYS A 98 -17.09 -4.86 -11.79
CA LYS A 98 -17.94 -5.77 -12.60
C LYS A 98 -17.54 -5.72 -14.07
N LYS A 99 -17.35 -4.52 -14.61
CA LYS A 99 -16.97 -4.30 -16.01
C LYS A 99 -15.62 -4.94 -16.33
N ILE A 100 -14.60 -4.73 -15.48
CA ILE A 100 -13.27 -5.34 -15.63
C ILE A 100 -13.36 -6.87 -15.63
N LEU A 101 -14.12 -7.46 -14.71
CA LEU A 101 -14.28 -8.91 -14.65
C LEU A 101 -14.90 -9.47 -15.95
N ASN A 102 -15.89 -8.80 -16.51
CA ASN A 102 -16.50 -9.19 -17.78
C ASN A 102 -15.50 -9.11 -18.95
N GLU A 103 -14.77 -7.99 -19.06
CA GLU A 103 -13.75 -7.84 -20.11
C GLU A 103 -12.61 -8.87 -19.98
N LEU A 104 -12.20 -9.23 -18.75
CA LEU A 104 -11.19 -10.28 -18.54
C LEU A 104 -11.71 -11.65 -18.96
N LYS A 105 -13.01 -11.94 -18.76
CA LYS A 105 -13.65 -13.16 -19.22
C LYS A 105 -13.72 -13.22 -20.75
N GLU A 106 -14.14 -12.12 -21.39
CA GLU A 106 -14.22 -12.01 -22.86
C GLU A 106 -12.87 -12.16 -23.56
N LYS A 107 -11.78 -11.78 -22.89
CA LYS A 107 -10.42 -11.84 -23.43
C LYS A 107 -9.61 -13.06 -22.97
N ASP A 108 -10.26 -14.04 -22.35
CA ASP A 108 -9.65 -15.27 -21.82
C ASP A 108 -8.52 -15.05 -20.79
N TYR A 109 -8.55 -13.92 -20.08
CA TYR A 109 -7.61 -13.65 -18.98
C TYR A 109 -8.16 -14.05 -17.60
N PHE A 110 -9.43 -14.41 -17.52
CA PHE A 110 -10.07 -14.81 -16.27
C PHE A 110 -9.82 -16.29 -15.98
N VAL A 111 -9.18 -16.59 -14.84
CA VAL A 111 -8.86 -17.98 -14.45
C VAL A 111 -9.94 -18.52 -13.51
N LYS A 112 -10.17 -17.86 -12.38
CA LYS A 112 -11.16 -18.28 -11.38
C LYS A 112 -11.49 -17.14 -10.41
N GLU A 113 -12.60 -17.31 -9.70
CA GLU A 113 -13.03 -16.46 -8.60
C GLU A 113 -13.24 -17.34 -7.36
N GLU A 114 -12.71 -16.91 -6.22
CA GLU A 114 -12.80 -17.62 -4.96
C GLU A 114 -13.38 -16.70 -3.88
N ASN A 115 -14.33 -17.20 -3.10
CA ASN A 115 -14.86 -16.50 -1.96
C ASN A 115 -13.86 -16.55 -0.81
N ILE A 116 -13.37 -15.39 -0.37
CA ILE A 116 -12.50 -15.26 0.78
C ILE A 116 -13.17 -14.41 1.86
N LYS A 117 -12.85 -14.68 3.13
CA LYS A 117 -13.24 -13.80 4.24
C LYS A 117 -12.21 -12.70 4.37
N ASN A 118 -12.61 -11.46 4.19
CA ASN A 118 -11.74 -10.29 4.36
C ASN A 118 -12.39 -9.29 5.32
N LYS A 119 -11.56 -8.54 6.06
CA LYS A 119 -12.00 -7.41 6.89
C LYS A 119 -11.96 -6.16 6.03
N VAL A 120 -13.13 -5.60 5.76
CA VAL A 120 -13.27 -4.38 4.98
C VAL A 120 -13.57 -3.22 5.93
N PRO A 121 -12.82 -2.11 5.90
CA PRO A 121 -13.11 -0.94 6.73
C PRO A 121 -14.35 -0.20 6.22
N TYR A 122 -15.16 0.27 7.16
CA TYR A 122 -16.35 1.09 6.90
C TYR A 122 -16.28 2.40 7.67
N GLY A 123 -16.82 3.45 7.08
CA GLY A 123 -16.96 4.74 7.74
C GLY A 123 -18.06 4.69 8.82
N ASP A 124 -17.74 5.07 10.05
CA ASP A 124 -18.65 5.00 11.20
C ASP A 124 -19.97 5.76 11.00
N ARG A 125 -19.94 6.85 10.26
CA ARG A 125 -21.12 7.70 10.02
C ARG A 125 -21.83 7.38 8.72
N SER A 126 -21.09 7.06 7.66
CA SER A 126 -21.61 6.84 6.32
C SER A 126 -21.99 5.39 6.04
N ASN A 127 -21.45 4.46 6.83
CA ASN A 127 -21.50 3.01 6.57
C ASN A 127 -21.05 2.62 5.15
N SER A 128 -20.18 3.46 4.56
CA SER A 128 -19.60 3.24 3.24
C SER A 128 -18.25 2.56 3.38
N VAL A 129 -17.90 1.72 2.41
CA VAL A 129 -16.57 1.11 2.33
C VAL A 129 -15.51 2.21 2.15
N ILE A 130 -14.46 2.16 2.98
CA ILE A 130 -13.33 3.08 2.92
C ILE A 130 -12.26 2.49 2.02
N GLU A 131 -11.72 3.32 1.12
CA GLU A 131 -10.58 2.99 0.28
C GLU A 131 -9.37 3.85 0.68
N PRO A 132 -8.13 3.31 0.67
CA PRO A 132 -6.93 4.11 0.83
C PRO A 132 -6.84 5.17 -0.27
N PHE A 133 -6.62 6.40 0.11
CA PHE A 133 -6.52 7.53 -0.81
C PHE A 133 -5.33 8.42 -0.39
N LEU A 134 -4.40 8.66 -1.31
CA LEU A 134 -3.23 9.49 -1.05
C LEU A 134 -3.59 10.97 -1.22
N THR A 135 -3.37 11.74 -0.16
CA THR A 135 -3.51 13.18 -0.15
C THR A 135 -2.27 13.83 0.45
N GLU A 136 -2.00 15.07 0.08
CA GLU A 136 -0.98 15.86 0.76
C GLU A 136 -1.49 16.28 2.15
N GLN A 137 -0.71 15.95 3.17
CA GLN A 137 -1.04 16.23 4.56
C GLN A 137 0.18 16.85 5.25
N TRP A 138 -0.07 17.71 6.22
CA TRP A 138 0.96 18.25 7.08
C TRP A 138 1.34 17.24 8.16
N PHE A 139 2.62 16.93 8.27
CA PHE A 139 3.14 16.04 9.31
C PHE A 139 4.22 16.73 10.13
N VAL A 140 4.14 16.53 11.45
CA VAL A 140 5.24 16.86 12.37
C VAL A 140 6.20 15.67 12.41
N ASP A 141 7.48 15.92 12.16
CA ASP A 141 8.54 14.93 12.37
C ASP A 141 8.80 14.76 13.89
N ALA A 142 7.87 14.05 14.53
CA ALA A 142 7.91 13.82 15.96
C ALA A 142 9.13 12.96 16.37
N LYS A 143 9.64 12.09 15.51
CA LYS A 143 10.86 11.30 15.76
C LYS A 143 12.06 12.19 15.98
N LYS A 144 12.23 13.21 15.13
CA LYS A 144 13.32 14.18 15.24
C LYS A 144 13.20 15.05 16.51
N LEU A 145 12.00 15.49 16.84
CA LEU A 145 11.73 16.27 18.04
C LEU A 145 11.97 15.45 19.32
N ALA A 146 11.60 14.18 19.34
CA ALA A 146 11.77 13.28 20.47
C ALA A 146 13.26 13.08 20.87
N VAL A 147 14.22 13.28 19.98
CA VAL A 147 15.65 13.16 20.30
C VAL A 147 16.05 14.12 21.43
N LYS A 148 15.67 15.40 21.31
CA LYS A 148 15.94 16.41 22.36
C LYS A 148 15.17 16.12 23.64
N ALA A 149 13.89 15.77 23.54
CA ALA A 149 13.03 15.45 24.67
C ALA A 149 13.56 14.24 25.47
N LYS A 150 13.98 13.16 24.80
CA LYS A 150 14.62 12.00 25.47
C LYS A 150 15.93 12.38 26.17
N LYS A 151 16.74 13.26 25.56
CA LYS A 151 18.01 13.69 26.15
C LYS A 151 17.79 14.42 27.47
N ILE A 152 16.80 15.31 27.59
CA ILE A 152 16.51 16.09 28.79
C ILE A 152 16.16 15.17 29.97
N VAL A 153 15.37 14.13 29.74
CA VAL A 153 14.99 13.15 30.77
C VAL A 153 16.19 12.24 31.12
N LYS A 154 16.96 11.77 30.13
CA LYS A 154 18.17 10.98 30.39
C LYS A 154 19.21 11.71 31.23
N THR A 155 19.37 13.01 31.01
CA THR A 155 20.31 13.86 31.76
C THR A 155 19.74 14.38 33.06
N LYS A 156 18.56 13.91 33.50
CA LYS A 156 17.86 14.30 34.75
C LYS A 156 17.61 15.81 34.88
N LYS A 157 17.59 16.56 33.74
CA LYS A 157 17.14 17.96 33.75
C LYS A 157 15.63 18.08 33.93
N THR A 158 14.89 17.03 33.54
CA THR A 158 13.47 16.85 33.83
C THR A 158 13.29 15.46 34.42
N ASN A 159 12.57 15.37 35.55
CA ASN A 159 12.32 14.13 36.27
C ASN A 159 10.81 13.90 36.38
N PHE A 160 10.41 12.64 36.31
CA PHE A 160 9.02 12.22 36.57
C PHE A 160 8.85 11.87 38.04
N PHE A 161 7.70 12.21 38.58
CA PHE A 161 7.27 11.77 39.90
C PHE A 161 5.87 11.13 39.82
N PRO A 162 5.71 9.87 40.22
CA PRO A 162 6.73 8.89 40.62
C PRO A 162 7.67 8.46 39.48
N ASN A 163 8.85 7.99 39.81
CA ASN A 163 9.92 7.67 38.84
C ASN A 163 9.56 6.58 37.81
N ASN A 164 8.61 5.70 38.13
CA ASN A 164 8.16 4.64 37.21
C ASN A 164 7.60 5.18 35.89
N TRP A 165 7.04 6.40 35.86
CA TRP A 165 6.54 7.03 34.64
C TRP A 165 7.63 7.31 33.58
N SER A 166 8.88 7.37 34.02
CA SER A 166 10.00 7.49 33.06
C SER A 166 10.10 6.31 32.07
N LYS A 167 9.75 5.09 32.51
CA LYS A 167 9.72 3.90 31.63
C LYS A 167 8.66 4.06 30.55
N THR A 168 7.44 4.44 30.92
CA THR A 168 6.33 4.69 30.00
C THR A 168 6.68 5.81 29.03
N TYR A 169 7.27 6.90 29.52
CA TYR A 169 7.72 8.00 28.67
C TYR A 169 8.71 7.53 27.59
N PHE A 170 9.74 6.76 27.98
CA PHE A 170 10.72 6.26 27.01
C PHE A 170 10.11 5.25 26.05
N GLN A 171 9.17 4.43 26.48
CA GLN A 171 8.45 3.51 25.59
C GLN A 171 7.71 4.29 24.50
N TRP A 172 6.95 5.33 24.84
CA TRP A 172 6.27 6.19 23.89
C TRP A 172 7.25 6.92 22.97
N MET A 173 8.27 7.58 23.54
CA MET A 173 9.22 8.40 22.79
C MET A 173 10.17 7.59 21.88
N ASN A 174 10.36 6.30 22.13
CA ASN A 174 11.15 5.43 21.25
C ASN A 174 10.36 4.91 20.06
N ASN A 175 9.05 4.80 20.23
CA ASN A 175 8.13 4.29 19.19
C ASN A 175 7.25 5.39 18.60
N ILE A 176 7.63 6.66 18.80
CA ILE A 176 6.82 7.78 18.30
C ILE A 176 6.82 7.82 16.77
N GLU A 177 5.65 7.93 16.19
CA GLU A 177 5.46 8.08 14.76
C GLU A 177 5.23 9.56 14.38
N PRO A 178 5.42 9.94 13.10
CA PRO A 178 5.05 11.26 12.62
C PRO A 178 3.57 11.56 12.88
N TRP A 179 3.25 12.79 13.28
CA TRP A 179 1.88 13.20 13.55
C TRP A 179 1.31 14.03 12.39
N CYS A 180 0.17 13.60 11.90
CA CYS A 180 -0.64 14.41 10.99
C CYS A 180 -1.30 15.55 11.79
N ILE A 181 -1.23 16.79 11.28
CA ILE A 181 -1.77 18.01 11.90
C ILE A 181 -2.76 18.72 10.97
#